data_59e69fee1555f702454a038ec2c77837
#
_entry.id   59e69fee1555f702454a038ec2c77837
#
_cell.length_a   1.000
_cell.length_b   1.000
_cell.length_c   1.000
_cell.angle_alpha   90.00
_cell.angle_beta   90.00
_cell.angle_gamma   90.00
#
_symmetry.space_group_name_H-M   'P 1'
#
loop_
_entity.id
_entity.type
_entity.pdbx_description
1 polymer ?
#
loop_
_entity_poly.entity_id
_entity_poly.type
_entity_poly.pdbx_seq_one_letter_code
_entity_poly.pdbx_strand_id
1 'polypeptide(L)'
;MENENEGIIRIEKEVNDMRIPEELAEQGKKRIALYPVEGFVYGSGPEYAKVMLVGEAPGETEIGNGIPFSGRAGNELMKFLEIAGVTREEVYVTSAVRSRPYKWGEKNGPDGTKIKRKYNRAPTSGEILAHAPLLDYEIEHVKAPVIVALGNIGLKRLIGKEKKVSELHGKLLIQPVLRLNGDKYEWTGKEYRIFPTFHPAAIFYNRRSLELIHSDMKNLRELLGNLPVNEQSD
;
A
#
# COMPACT_ATOMS: atom_id res chain seq x y z
N MET A 1 22.73 -51.33 18.78
CA MET A 1 21.44 -50.75 18.34
C MET A 1 21.61 -49.26 18.54
N GLU A 2 22.08 -48.61 17.49
CA GLU A 2 22.35 -47.18 17.47
C GLU A 2 21.07 -46.48 16.97
N ASN A 3 20.59 -45.54 17.79
CA ASN A 3 19.48 -44.66 17.42
C ASN A 3 20.08 -43.49 16.64
N GLU A 4 19.89 -43.51 15.32
CA GLU A 4 20.11 -42.35 14.47
C GLU A 4 18.96 -41.36 14.68
N ASN A 5 19.28 -40.30 15.40
CA ASN A 5 18.41 -39.13 15.58
C ASN A 5 18.65 -38.20 14.39
N GLU A 6 17.90 -38.37 13.31
CA GLU A 6 17.89 -37.42 12.19
C GLU A 6 17.34 -36.07 12.68
N GLY A 7 18.25 -35.15 12.97
CA GLY A 7 17.94 -33.77 13.22
C GLY A 7 17.38 -33.10 11.98
N ILE A 8 16.07 -32.91 11.92
CA ILE A 8 15.43 -32.06 10.94
C ILE A 8 15.86 -30.61 11.23
N ILE A 9 16.87 -30.14 10.49
CA ILE A 9 17.21 -28.71 10.46
C ILE A 9 16.04 -28.00 9.79
N ARG A 10 15.15 -27.43 10.58
CA ARG A 10 14.23 -26.40 10.10
C ARG A 10 15.08 -25.17 9.74
N ILE A 11 15.31 -24.98 8.46
CA ILE A 11 15.78 -23.70 7.95
C ILE A 11 14.57 -22.76 8.14
N GLU A 12 14.54 -22.03 9.24
CA GLU A 12 13.69 -20.85 9.37
C GLU A 12 14.18 -19.89 8.30
N LYS A 13 13.39 -19.77 7.23
CA LYS A 13 13.62 -18.77 6.19
C LYS A 13 13.43 -17.44 6.90
N GLU A 14 14.53 -16.77 7.26
CA GLU A 14 14.46 -15.39 7.71
C GLU A 14 13.68 -14.62 6.65
N VAL A 15 12.47 -14.21 7.00
CA VAL A 15 11.67 -13.33 6.15
C VAL A 15 12.37 -11.98 6.21
N ASN A 16 13.14 -11.68 5.19
CA ASN A 16 13.85 -10.42 5.08
C ASN A 16 12.81 -9.33 4.82
N ASP A 17 12.36 -8.69 5.90
CA ASP A 17 11.42 -7.56 5.80
C ASP A 17 12.12 -6.40 5.11
N MET A 18 11.58 -6.01 3.94
CA MET A 18 12.08 -4.87 3.20
C MET A 18 11.69 -3.58 3.92
N ARG A 19 12.67 -2.73 4.15
CA ARG A 19 12.47 -1.41 4.76
C ARG A 19 13.29 -0.35 4.01
N ILE A 20 12.71 0.82 3.82
CA ILE A 20 13.46 1.96 3.27
C ILE A 20 14.60 2.36 4.20
N PRO A 21 15.76 2.81 3.68
CA PRO A 21 16.86 3.33 4.49
C PRO A 21 16.40 4.46 5.41
N GLU A 22 16.94 4.52 6.64
CA GLU A 22 16.57 5.56 7.60
C GLU A 22 16.87 6.97 7.10
N GLU A 23 17.98 7.14 6.38
CA GLU A 23 18.33 8.42 5.77
C GLU A 23 17.24 8.88 4.78
N LEU A 24 16.72 7.99 3.95
CA LEU A 24 15.62 8.29 3.02
C LEU A 24 14.33 8.61 3.77
N ALA A 25 14.04 7.89 4.85
CA ALA A 25 12.90 8.18 5.72
C ALA A 25 12.99 9.57 6.33
N GLU A 26 14.16 9.96 6.86
CA GLU A 26 14.40 11.30 7.42
C GLU A 26 14.28 12.41 6.36
N GLN A 27 14.75 12.18 5.14
CA GLN A 27 14.54 13.10 4.03
C GLN A 27 13.03 13.25 3.72
N GLY A 28 12.27 12.16 3.69
CA GLY A 28 10.83 12.18 3.52
C GLY A 28 10.12 12.97 4.63
N LYS A 29 10.48 12.73 5.89
CA LYS A 29 9.95 13.49 7.05
C LYS A 29 10.22 14.99 6.93
N LYS A 30 11.43 15.39 6.51
CA LYS A 30 11.77 16.80 6.28
C LYS A 30 10.95 17.42 5.14
N ARG A 31 10.79 16.72 4.02
CA ARG A 31 10.01 17.21 2.87
C ARG A 31 8.53 17.40 3.19
N ILE A 32 7.94 16.56 4.03
CA ILE A 32 6.52 16.62 4.40
C ILE A 32 6.23 17.58 5.55
N ALA A 33 7.24 18.01 6.32
CA ALA A 33 7.08 18.80 7.53
C ALA A 33 6.36 20.15 7.33
N LEU A 34 6.34 20.68 6.10
CA LEU A 34 5.66 21.94 5.75
C LEU A 34 4.14 21.78 5.55
N TYR A 35 3.63 20.55 5.58
CA TYR A 35 2.23 20.24 5.32
C TYR A 35 1.48 19.89 6.61
N PRO A 36 0.15 20.08 6.66
CA PRO A 36 -0.68 19.69 7.81
C PRO A 36 -0.88 18.17 7.84
N VAL A 37 0.16 17.47 8.23
CA VAL A 37 0.21 16.02 8.41
C VAL A 37 0.75 15.66 9.78
N GLU A 38 0.61 14.41 10.20
CA GLU A 38 1.18 13.91 11.45
C GLU A 38 1.70 12.48 11.33
N GLY A 39 2.68 12.16 12.15
CA GLY A 39 3.31 10.85 12.26
C GLY A 39 4.02 10.41 10.99
N PHE A 40 4.51 9.17 11.01
CA PHE A 40 5.16 8.52 9.88
C PHE A 40 5.02 6.99 10.02
N VAL A 41 4.52 6.32 8.98
CA VAL A 41 4.34 4.87 8.95
C VAL A 41 5.17 4.30 7.81
N TYR A 42 6.07 3.38 8.11
CA TYR A 42 6.86 2.68 7.11
C TYR A 42 6.01 1.71 6.29
N GLY A 43 6.42 1.42 5.05
CA GLY A 43 5.97 0.23 4.35
C GLY A 43 6.44 -1.02 5.10
N SER A 44 5.71 -2.12 4.97
CA SER A 44 5.98 -3.35 5.73
C SER A 44 5.62 -4.59 4.93
N GLY A 45 6.50 -5.57 4.95
CA GLY A 45 6.33 -6.87 4.32
C GLY A 45 7.65 -7.38 3.73
N PRO A 46 7.63 -8.60 3.16
CA PRO A 46 8.83 -9.23 2.63
C PRO A 46 9.34 -8.52 1.38
N GLU A 47 10.65 -8.56 1.15
CA GLU A 47 11.28 -8.09 -0.09
C GLU A 47 10.72 -8.86 -1.30
N TYR A 48 10.59 -10.18 -1.19
CA TYR A 48 10.01 -11.06 -2.20
C TYR A 48 8.53 -11.29 -1.90
N ALA A 49 7.73 -10.27 -2.13
CA ALA A 49 6.29 -10.32 -1.88
C ALA A 49 5.54 -10.94 -3.07
N LYS A 50 4.45 -11.67 -2.80
CA LYS A 50 3.53 -12.10 -3.87
C LYS A 50 2.82 -10.93 -4.54
N VAL A 51 2.57 -9.87 -3.77
CA VAL A 51 1.88 -8.66 -4.23
C VAL A 51 2.41 -7.46 -3.46
N MET A 52 2.63 -6.34 -4.13
CA MET A 52 2.87 -5.05 -3.50
C MET A 52 1.57 -4.23 -3.50
N LEU A 53 1.10 -3.82 -2.33
CA LEU A 53 -0.12 -3.02 -2.18
C LEU A 53 0.25 -1.55 -1.99
N VAL A 54 -0.28 -0.67 -2.84
CA VAL A 54 -0.04 0.78 -2.78
C VAL A 54 -1.34 1.50 -2.45
N GLY A 55 -1.47 1.96 -1.20
CA GLY A 55 -2.61 2.72 -0.70
C GLY A 55 -2.46 4.23 -0.83
N GLU A 56 -3.33 4.96 -0.13
CA GLU A 56 -3.39 6.42 -0.11
C GLU A 56 -2.44 7.03 0.91
N ALA A 57 -2.75 6.87 2.19
CA ALA A 57 -2.02 7.40 3.34
C ALA A 57 -2.48 6.70 4.63
N PRO A 58 -1.67 6.70 5.71
CA PRO A 58 -2.09 6.16 7.00
C PRO A 58 -3.22 6.98 7.62
N GLY A 59 -4.05 6.30 8.40
CA GLY A 59 -5.07 6.91 9.25
C GLY A 59 -4.60 7.11 10.69
N GLU A 60 -5.55 7.43 11.57
CA GLU A 60 -5.28 7.68 13.01
C GLU A 60 -4.75 6.44 13.73
N THR A 61 -5.29 5.27 13.42
CA THR A 61 -4.87 3.99 14.04
C THR A 61 -3.43 3.66 13.65
N GLU A 62 -3.13 3.78 12.36
CA GLU A 62 -1.82 3.46 11.80
C GLU A 62 -0.72 4.38 12.35
N ILE A 63 -1.01 5.67 12.54
CA ILE A 63 -0.07 6.59 13.19
C ILE A 63 0.17 6.21 14.65
N GLY A 64 -0.85 5.70 15.33
CA GLY A 64 -0.75 5.31 16.75
C GLY A 64 0.11 4.08 17.00
N ASN A 65 0.09 3.09 16.09
CA ASN A 65 0.79 1.80 16.26
C ASN A 65 1.93 1.56 15.26
N GLY A 66 2.10 2.41 14.25
CA GLY A 66 3.16 2.30 13.25
C GLY A 66 2.94 1.21 12.18
N ILE A 67 1.78 0.54 12.16
CA ILE A 67 1.49 -0.59 11.28
C ILE A 67 0.57 -0.14 10.14
N PRO A 68 0.98 -0.26 8.86
CA PRO A 68 0.15 0.12 7.73
C PRO A 68 -1.09 -0.78 7.62
N PHE A 69 -2.24 -0.20 7.32
CA PHE A 69 -3.53 -0.89 7.19
C PHE A 69 -3.94 -1.71 8.43
N SER A 70 -3.73 -1.16 9.62
CA SER A 70 -4.14 -1.77 10.91
C SER A 70 -5.49 -1.27 11.43
N GLY A 71 -6.08 -0.24 10.82
CA GLY A 71 -7.39 0.29 11.17
C GLY A 71 -8.55 -0.43 10.47
N ARG A 72 -9.75 0.18 10.50
CA ARG A 72 -10.97 -0.41 9.93
C ARG A 72 -10.83 -0.81 8.47
N ALA A 73 -10.19 0.02 7.64
CA ALA A 73 -9.94 -0.29 6.24
C ALA A 73 -8.98 -1.48 6.07
N GLY A 74 -8.00 -1.59 6.96
CA GLY A 74 -7.07 -2.71 7.00
C GLY A 74 -7.75 -4.04 7.34
N ASN A 75 -8.68 -4.04 8.29
CA ASN A 75 -9.45 -5.25 8.62
C ASN A 75 -10.26 -5.77 7.41
N GLU A 76 -10.81 -4.86 6.60
CA GLU A 76 -11.48 -5.26 5.36
C GLU A 76 -10.47 -5.72 4.30
N LEU A 77 -9.30 -5.06 4.21
CA LEU A 77 -8.24 -5.49 3.31
C LEU A 77 -7.81 -6.94 3.57
N MET A 78 -7.69 -7.36 4.85
CA MET A 78 -7.33 -8.75 5.18
C MET A 78 -8.34 -9.74 4.61
N LYS A 79 -9.65 -9.47 4.74
CA LYS A 79 -10.71 -10.32 4.16
C LYS A 79 -10.63 -10.37 2.62
N PHE A 80 -10.26 -9.26 1.99
CA PHE A 80 -10.08 -9.20 0.54
C PHE A 80 -8.85 -9.99 0.08
N LEU A 81 -7.76 -9.96 0.84
CA LEU A 81 -6.58 -10.77 0.58
C LEU A 81 -6.86 -12.28 0.67
N GLU A 82 -7.69 -12.71 1.63
CA GLU A 82 -8.16 -14.11 1.73
C GLU A 82 -8.85 -14.56 0.43
N ILE A 83 -9.70 -13.71 -0.17
CA ILE A 83 -10.36 -14.02 -1.46
C ILE A 83 -9.32 -14.13 -2.58
N ALA A 84 -8.30 -13.28 -2.57
CA ALA A 84 -7.20 -13.34 -3.52
C ALA A 84 -6.23 -14.52 -3.29
N GLY A 85 -6.38 -15.26 -2.18
CA GLY A 85 -5.54 -16.41 -1.84
C GLY A 85 -4.14 -16.03 -1.38
N VAL A 86 -3.99 -14.85 -0.77
CA VAL A 86 -2.72 -14.35 -0.20
C VAL A 86 -2.92 -13.94 1.25
N THR A 87 -1.88 -14.09 2.07
CA THR A 87 -1.88 -13.69 3.48
C THR A 87 -1.20 -12.34 3.68
N ARG A 88 -1.28 -11.77 4.90
CA ARG A 88 -0.61 -10.49 5.23
C ARG A 88 0.92 -10.61 5.14
N GLU A 89 1.46 -11.75 5.49
CA GLU A 89 2.89 -12.05 5.51
C GLU A 89 3.48 -12.22 4.10
N GLU A 90 2.63 -12.48 3.11
CA GLU A 90 3.04 -12.66 1.71
C GLU A 90 2.98 -11.36 0.89
N VAL A 91 2.49 -10.27 1.48
CA VAL A 91 2.30 -9.01 0.77
C VAL A 91 3.16 -7.88 1.36
N TYR A 92 3.71 -7.04 0.50
CA TYR A 92 4.31 -5.77 0.90
C TYR A 92 3.25 -4.68 0.86
N VAL A 93 3.05 -3.99 1.98
CA VAL A 93 2.00 -2.97 2.12
C VAL A 93 2.60 -1.59 2.29
N THR A 94 2.20 -0.68 1.43
CA THR A 94 2.68 0.69 1.44
C THR A 94 1.60 1.69 1.00
N SER A 95 1.95 2.98 0.89
CA SER A 95 1.03 4.05 0.50
C SER A 95 1.74 5.20 -0.23
N ALA A 96 1.00 6.02 -0.95
CA ALA A 96 1.54 7.20 -1.65
C ALA A 96 2.13 8.25 -0.68
N VAL A 97 1.57 8.34 0.53
CA VAL A 97 2.04 9.24 1.60
C VAL A 97 2.22 8.44 2.88
N ARG A 98 3.31 8.68 3.61
CA ARG A 98 3.65 7.96 4.86
C ARG A 98 3.14 8.63 6.12
N SER A 99 2.70 9.86 6.02
CA SER A 99 2.15 10.65 7.14
C SER A 99 0.65 10.81 6.97
N ARG A 100 -0.09 10.92 8.06
CA ARG A 100 -1.53 11.11 8.06
C ARG A 100 -1.90 12.54 7.66
N PRO A 101 -2.52 12.79 6.49
CA PRO A 101 -3.08 14.09 6.19
C PRO A 101 -4.35 14.30 7.02
N TYR A 102 -4.46 15.45 7.69
CA TYR A 102 -5.63 15.76 8.52
C TYR A 102 -6.19 17.14 8.24
N LYS A 103 -7.44 17.33 8.66
CA LYS A 103 -8.10 18.62 8.80
C LYS A 103 -8.72 18.73 10.18
N TRP A 104 -8.72 19.94 10.73
CA TRP A 104 -9.44 20.21 11.94
C TRP A 104 -10.95 20.25 11.69
N GLY A 105 -11.71 19.73 12.63
CA GLY A 105 -13.16 19.79 12.67
C GLY A 105 -13.64 19.74 14.12
N GLU A 106 -14.96 19.80 14.32
CA GLU A 106 -15.60 19.75 15.63
C GLU A 106 -16.41 18.46 15.77
N LYS A 107 -16.42 17.90 16.96
CA LYS A 107 -17.27 16.79 17.38
C LYS A 107 -18.05 17.22 18.61
N ASN A 108 -19.34 16.89 18.68
CA ASN A 108 -20.12 17.10 19.90
C ASN A 108 -19.66 16.10 20.97
N GLY A 109 -19.28 16.61 22.13
CA GLY A 109 -19.04 15.83 23.35
C GLY A 109 -20.34 15.30 23.94
N PRO A 110 -20.28 14.38 24.92
CA PRO A 110 -21.46 13.81 25.59
C PRO A 110 -22.34 14.86 26.29
N ASP A 111 -21.73 15.95 26.71
CA ASP A 111 -22.35 17.08 27.42
C ASP A 111 -22.79 18.24 26.49
N GLY A 112 -22.73 18.04 25.17
CA GLY A 112 -23.04 19.06 24.17
C GLY A 112 -21.90 20.04 23.89
N THR A 113 -20.74 19.91 24.55
CA THR A 113 -19.56 20.74 24.28
C THR A 113 -18.98 20.42 22.90
N LYS A 114 -18.39 21.43 22.27
CA LYS A 114 -17.68 21.22 21.00
C LYS A 114 -16.20 20.94 21.25
N ILE A 115 -15.79 19.73 20.86
CA ILE A 115 -14.40 19.26 20.97
C ILE A 115 -13.73 19.34 19.62
N LYS A 116 -12.62 20.06 19.52
CA LYS A 116 -11.78 20.09 18.31
C LYS A 116 -11.12 18.71 18.10
N ARG A 117 -11.23 18.18 16.87
CA ARG A 117 -10.63 16.89 16.49
C ARG A 117 -10.02 16.96 15.09
N LYS A 118 -8.94 16.19 14.90
CA LYS A 118 -8.38 15.94 13.58
C LYS A 118 -9.18 14.85 12.86
N TYR A 119 -9.55 15.09 11.63
CA TYR A 119 -10.20 14.13 10.72
C TYR A 119 -9.27 13.82 9.56
N ASN A 120 -9.25 12.58 9.12
CA ASN A 120 -8.51 12.20 7.93
C ASN A 120 -9.03 12.97 6.71
N ARG A 121 -8.15 13.30 5.79
CA ARG A 121 -8.46 13.82 4.46
C ARG A 121 -7.56 13.18 3.42
N ALA A 122 -7.94 13.25 2.16
CA ALA A 122 -7.07 12.86 1.07
C ALA A 122 -5.82 13.75 1.02
N PRO A 123 -4.65 13.18 0.68
CA PRO A 123 -3.43 13.94 0.49
C PRO A 123 -3.52 14.87 -0.72
N THR A 124 -2.87 16.02 -0.63
CA THR A 124 -2.67 16.94 -1.74
C THR A 124 -1.57 16.44 -2.69
N SER A 125 -1.54 16.98 -3.91
CA SER A 125 -0.46 16.64 -4.87
C SER A 125 0.93 16.98 -4.33
N GLY A 126 1.07 18.07 -3.54
CA GLY A 126 2.33 18.45 -2.90
C GLY A 126 2.77 17.45 -1.84
N GLU A 127 1.85 16.92 -1.03
CA GLU A 127 2.14 15.88 -0.03
C GLU A 127 2.55 14.56 -0.69
N ILE A 128 1.89 14.18 -1.79
CA ILE A 128 2.27 13.00 -2.57
C ILE A 128 3.66 13.19 -3.18
N LEU A 129 3.96 14.37 -3.72
CA LEU A 129 5.27 14.69 -4.28
C LEU A 129 6.38 14.69 -3.22
N ALA A 130 6.08 15.20 -2.02
CA ALA A 130 7.02 15.21 -0.90
C ALA A 130 7.49 13.80 -0.52
N HIS A 131 6.61 12.80 -0.57
CA HIS A 131 6.92 11.41 -0.24
C HIS A 131 7.19 10.50 -1.46
N ALA A 132 7.20 11.07 -2.67
CA ALA A 132 7.43 10.29 -3.88
C ALA A 132 8.72 9.45 -3.86
N PRO A 133 9.89 9.96 -3.40
CA PRO A 133 11.12 9.16 -3.36
C PRO A 133 11.02 7.90 -2.51
N LEU A 134 10.17 7.90 -1.47
CA LEU A 134 9.99 6.75 -0.59
C LEU A 134 9.32 5.59 -1.33
N LEU A 135 8.22 5.89 -2.05
CA LEU A 135 7.51 4.90 -2.83
C LEU A 135 8.33 4.44 -4.05
N ASP A 136 9.07 5.37 -4.68
CA ASP A 136 9.95 5.04 -5.80
C ASP A 136 11.02 4.03 -5.40
N TYR A 137 11.65 4.22 -4.24
CA TYR A 137 12.60 3.28 -3.67
C TYR A 137 11.97 1.90 -3.44
N GLU A 138 10.77 1.85 -2.85
CA GLU A 138 10.08 0.58 -2.57
C GLU A 138 9.69 -0.14 -3.87
N ILE A 139 9.19 0.56 -4.89
CA ILE A 139 8.87 -0.04 -6.21
C ILE A 139 10.11 -0.64 -6.88
N GLU A 140 11.28 -0.04 -6.67
CA GLU A 140 12.54 -0.53 -7.24
C GLU A 140 13.07 -1.78 -6.50
N HIS A 141 12.91 -1.83 -5.18
CA HIS A 141 13.54 -2.86 -4.34
C HIS A 141 12.59 -4.01 -3.98
N VAL A 142 11.29 -3.78 -3.84
CA VAL A 142 10.33 -4.87 -3.59
C VAL A 142 10.16 -5.73 -4.84
N LYS A 143 10.46 -7.01 -4.70
CA LYS A 143 10.37 -8.01 -5.77
C LYS A 143 8.98 -8.63 -5.80
N ALA A 144 7.98 -7.85 -6.19
CA ALA A 144 6.62 -8.31 -6.34
C ALA A 144 6.22 -8.39 -7.82
N PRO A 145 5.65 -9.51 -8.29
CA PRO A 145 5.25 -9.65 -9.69
C PRO A 145 4.07 -8.76 -10.08
N VAL A 146 3.30 -8.26 -9.10
CA VAL A 146 2.13 -7.40 -9.33
C VAL A 146 2.07 -6.29 -8.28
N ILE A 147 1.82 -5.05 -8.73
CA ILE A 147 1.53 -3.90 -7.88
C ILE A 147 0.01 -3.68 -7.89
N VAL A 148 -0.65 -3.82 -6.76
CA VAL A 148 -2.07 -3.52 -6.60
C VAL A 148 -2.24 -2.08 -6.14
N ALA A 149 -2.91 -1.27 -6.97
CA ALA A 149 -3.25 0.11 -6.65
C ALA A 149 -4.59 0.16 -5.89
N LEU A 150 -4.57 0.52 -4.61
CA LEU A 150 -5.75 0.62 -3.75
C LEU A 150 -6.35 2.05 -3.82
N GLY A 151 -7.37 2.21 -4.63
CA GLY A 151 -8.07 3.48 -4.78
C GLY A 151 -7.40 4.48 -5.74
N ASN A 152 -8.05 5.61 -5.93
CA ASN A 152 -7.62 6.60 -6.91
C ASN A 152 -6.25 7.24 -6.60
N ILE A 153 -5.89 7.42 -5.34
CA ILE A 153 -4.62 8.07 -4.98
C ILE A 153 -3.44 7.15 -5.31
N GLY A 154 -3.48 5.87 -4.89
CA GLY A 154 -2.47 4.88 -5.26
C GLY A 154 -2.34 4.74 -6.78
N LEU A 155 -3.48 4.63 -7.49
CA LEU A 155 -3.48 4.52 -8.94
C LEU A 155 -2.85 5.74 -9.63
N LYS A 156 -3.30 6.94 -9.26
CA LYS A 156 -2.77 8.20 -9.85
C LYS A 156 -1.29 8.42 -9.57
N ARG A 157 -0.81 7.99 -8.39
CA ARG A 157 0.61 8.05 -8.08
C ARG A 157 1.43 7.14 -8.98
N LEU A 158 0.89 5.97 -9.35
CA LEU A 158 1.57 5.01 -10.22
C LEU A 158 1.49 5.39 -11.70
N ILE A 159 0.30 5.74 -12.20
CA ILE A 159 0.06 5.85 -13.65
C ILE A 159 -0.57 7.19 -14.09
N GLY A 160 -0.49 8.21 -13.27
CA GLY A 160 -0.90 9.56 -13.62
C GLY A 160 -2.35 9.89 -13.28
N LYS A 161 -2.64 11.18 -13.24
CA LYS A 161 -3.89 11.74 -12.70
C LYS A 161 -5.12 11.55 -13.59
N GLU A 162 -4.94 11.26 -14.87
CA GLU A 162 -6.04 11.11 -15.85
C GLU A 162 -6.80 9.78 -15.70
N LYS A 163 -6.27 8.84 -14.93
CA LYS A 163 -6.83 7.50 -14.76
C LYS A 163 -7.70 7.40 -13.52
N LYS A 164 -8.79 6.64 -13.59
CA LYS A 164 -9.73 6.42 -12.49
C LYS A 164 -9.89 4.93 -12.20
N VAL A 165 -9.95 4.58 -10.93
CA VAL A 165 -10.19 3.20 -10.50
C VAL A 165 -11.52 2.68 -11.04
N SER A 166 -12.56 3.49 -11.10
CA SER A 166 -13.88 3.09 -11.63
C SER A 166 -13.87 2.61 -13.08
N GLU A 167 -12.83 2.94 -13.85
CA GLU A 167 -12.69 2.54 -15.25
C GLU A 167 -11.75 1.35 -15.44
N LEU A 168 -10.82 1.16 -14.49
CA LEU A 168 -9.69 0.23 -14.62
C LEU A 168 -9.67 -0.90 -13.59
N HIS A 169 -10.54 -0.87 -12.56
CA HIS A 169 -10.53 -1.87 -11.50
C HIS A 169 -10.70 -3.29 -12.07
N GLY A 170 -10.08 -4.25 -11.43
CA GLY A 170 -10.15 -5.65 -11.79
C GLY A 170 -9.42 -6.04 -13.09
N LYS A 171 -8.69 -5.12 -13.72
CA LYS A 171 -7.95 -5.34 -14.97
C LYS A 171 -6.44 -5.29 -14.74
N LEU A 172 -5.70 -6.19 -15.38
CA LEU A 172 -4.25 -6.11 -15.42
C LEU A 172 -3.81 -5.05 -16.44
N LEU A 173 -2.97 -4.13 -16.00
CA LEU A 173 -2.28 -3.15 -16.85
C LEU A 173 -0.78 -3.50 -16.88
N ILE A 174 -0.15 -3.44 -18.04
CA ILE A 174 1.30 -3.61 -18.21
C ILE A 174 1.82 -2.32 -18.82
N GLN A 175 2.53 -1.52 -18.05
CA GLN A 175 3.05 -0.22 -18.48
C GLN A 175 4.09 0.32 -17.50
N PRO A 176 4.86 1.35 -17.88
CA PRO A 176 5.71 2.09 -16.96
C PRO A 176 4.90 2.73 -15.82
N VAL A 177 5.58 2.99 -14.69
CA VAL A 177 5.02 3.79 -13.59
C VAL A 177 5.75 5.12 -13.50
N LEU A 178 5.11 6.09 -12.84
CA LEU A 178 5.70 7.38 -12.56
C LEU A 178 6.73 7.25 -11.43
N ARG A 179 7.89 7.86 -11.61
CA ARG A 179 8.88 8.10 -10.57
C ARG A 179 9.26 9.58 -10.55
N LEU A 180 9.75 10.06 -9.43
CA LEU A 180 10.20 11.43 -9.27
C LEU A 180 11.62 11.58 -9.82
N ASN A 181 11.83 12.55 -10.72
CA ASN A 181 13.13 13.00 -11.18
C ASN A 181 13.24 14.53 -10.94
N GLY A 182 14.09 14.95 -10.01
CA GLY A 182 14.08 16.32 -9.52
C GLY A 182 12.73 16.71 -8.92
N ASP A 183 12.04 17.65 -9.54
CA ASP A 183 10.73 18.17 -9.09
C ASP A 183 9.55 17.69 -9.96
N LYS A 184 9.79 16.81 -10.91
CA LYS A 184 8.78 16.36 -11.87
C LYS A 184 8.72 14.84 -11.93
N TYR A 185 7.52 14.34 -12.21
CA TYR A 185 7.34 12.93 -12.52
C TYR A 185 7.76 12.62 -13.96
N GLU A 186 8.46 11.52 -14.12
CA GLU A 186 8.76 10.90 -15.42
C GLU A 186 8.34 9.42 -15.40
N TRP A 187 8.20 8.82 -16.57
CA TRP A 187 7.92 7.40 -16.69
C TRP A 187 9.21 6.59 -16.46
N THR A 188 9.11 5.47 -15.76
CA THR A 188 10.21 4.49 -15.68
C THR A 188 10.49 3.89 -17.05
N GLY A 189 11.74 3.47 -17.30
CA GLY A 189 12.10 2.71 -18.51
C GLY A 189 11.65 1.24 -18.47
N LYS A 190 11.17 0.78 -17.30
CA LYS A 190 10.69 -0.59 -17.04
C LYS A 190 9.17 -0.58 -16.95
N GLU A 191 8.53 -1.62 -17.50
CA GLU A 191 7.10 -1.88 -17.32
C GLU A 191 6.83 -2.68 -16.06
N TYR A 192 5.66 -2.44 -15.47
CA TYR A 192 5.16 -3.11 -14.27
C TYR A 192 3.78 -3.67 -14.54
N ARG A 193 3.44 -4.78 -13.88
CA ARG A 193 2.08 -5.30 -13.84
C ARG A 193 1.32 -4.57 -12.73
N ILE A 194 0.32 -3.79 -13.10
CA ILE A 194 -0.47 -2.96 -12.18
C ILE A 194 -1.90 -3.46 -12.18
N PHE A 195 -2.44 -3.72 -11.00
CA PHE A 195 -3.80 -4.18 -10.82
C PHE A 195 -4.58 -3.19 -9.97
N PRO A 196 -5.40 -2.31 -10.59
CA PRO A 196 -6.21 -1.36 -9.85
C PRO A 196 -7.42 -2.03 -9.19
N THR A 197 -7.73 -1.63 -7.95
CA THR A 197 -9.00 -1.94 -7.28
C THR A 197 -9.42 -0.78 -6.40
N PHE A 198 -10.66 -0.80 -5.90
CA PHE A 198 -11.15 0.23 -4.99
C PHE A 198 -10.40 0.16 -3.65
N HIS A 199 -10.25 1.32 -3.01
CA HIS A 199 -9.72 1.37 -1.66
C HIS A 199 -10.66 0.62 -0.70
N PRO A 200 -10.17 -0.19 0.24
CA PRO A 200 -11.02 -0.96 1.16
C PRO A 200 -12.06 -0.11 1.90
N ALA A 201 -11.71 1.12 2.25
CA ALA A 201 -12.65 2.05 2.90
C ALA A 201 -13.85 2.46 2.02
N ALA A 202 -13.83 2.22 0.72
CA ALA A 202 -14.94 2.57 -0.18
C ALA A 202 -16.25 1.90 0.23
N ILE A 203 -16.20 0.71 0.80
CA ILE A 203 -17.38 -0.05 1.27
C ILE A 203 -18.16 0.68 2.37
N PHE A 204 -17.50 1.52 3.16
CA PHE A 204 -18.14 2.28 4.23
C PHE A 204 -19.03 3.42 3.72
N TYR A 205 -18.82 3.83 2.48
CA TYR A 205 -19.56 4.92 1.82
C TYR A 205 -20.50 4.40 0.73
N ASN A 206 -20.11 3.31 0.07
CA ASN A 206 -20.88 2.70 -1.01
C ASN A 206 -20.79 1.16 -0.94
N ARG A 207 -21.88 0.53 -0.53
CA ARG A 207 -21.96 -0.94 -0.41
C ARG A 207 -21.73 -1.70 -1.72
N ARG A 208 -22.06 -1.10 -2.86
CA ARG A 208 -21.81 -1.71 -4.19
C ARG A 208 -20.31 -1.95 -4.44
N SER A 209 -19.44 -1.15 -3.80
CA SER A 209 -18.00 -1.35 -3.89
C SER A 209 -17.54 -2.72 -3.35
N LEU A 210 -18.29 -3.33 -2.43
CA LEU A 210 -17.96 -4.64 -1.88
C LEU A 210 -17.98 -5.73 -2.95
N GLU A 211 -19.03 -5.79 -3.75
CA GLU A 211 -19.18 -6.78 -4.83
C GLU A 211 -18.10 -6.60 -5.90
N LEU A 212 -17.79 -5.34 -6.23
CA LEU A 212 -16.74 -5.01 -7.19
C LEU A 212 -15.37 -5.45 -6.68
N ILE A 213 -15.03 -5.14 -5.42
CA ILE A 213 -13.76 -5.56 -4.82
C ILE A 213 -13.69 -7.09 -4.75
N HIS A 214 -14.76 -7.79 -4.37
CA HIS A 214 -14.78 -9.26 -4.36
C HIS A 214 -14.52 -9.85 -5.75
N SER A 215 -15.10 -9.26 -6.80
CA SER A 215 -14.82 -9.67 -8.18
C SER A 215 -13.36 -9.39 -8.54
N ASP A 216 -12.83 -8.21 -8.19
CA ASP A 216 -11.44 -7.86 -8.45
C ASP A 216 -10.47 -8.83 -7.75
N MET A 217 -10.75 -9.22 -6.51
CA MET A 217 -9.89 -10.16 -5.76
C MET A 217 -9.90 -11.57 -6.36
N LYS A 218 -11.02 -12.02 -6.90
CA LYS A 218 -11.09 -13.29 -7.66
C LYS A 218 -10.23 -13.21 -8.92
N ASN A 219 -10.34 -12.11 -9.68
CA ASN A 219 -9.51 -11.88 -10.87
C ASN A 219 -8.01 -11.81 -10.50
N LEU A 220 -7.67 -11.17 -9.38
CA LEU A 220 -6.29 -11.13 -8.87
C LEU A 220 -5.78 -12.54 -8.53
N ARG A 221 -6.61 -13.38 -7.89
CA ARG A 221 -6.26 -14.76 -7.58
C ARG A 221 -5.95 -15.57 -8.83
N GLU A 222 -6.79 -15.45 -9.85
CA GLU A 222 -6.58 -16.13 -11.13
C GLU A 222 -5.31 -15.62 -11.82
N LEU A 223 -5.08 -14.31 -11.78
CA LEU A 223 -3.85 -13.71 -12.30
C LEU A 223 -2.60 -14.28 -11.62
N LEU A 224 -2.58 -14.29 -10.30
CA LEU A 224 -1.44 -14.79 -9.52
C LEU A 224 -1.17 -16.28 -9.77
N GLY A 225 -2.22 -17.09 -9.95
CA GLY A 225 -2.10 -18.51 -10.27
C GLY A 225 -1.57 -18.81 -11.67
N ASN A 226 -1.67 -17.84 -12.58
CA ASN A 226 -1.21 -17.97 -13.97
C ASN A 226 0.16 -17.32 -14.23
N LEU A 227 0.76 -16.67 -13.23
CA LEU A 227 2.10 -16.12 -13.36
C LEU A 227 3.14 -17.24 -13.38
N PRO A 228 4.16 -17.17 -14.24
CA PRO A 228 5.23 -18.16 -14.28
C PRO A 228 5.98 -18.21 -12.93
N VAL A 229 6.24 -19.43 -12.46
CA VAL A 229 6.88 -19.71 -11.15
C VAL A 229 8.33 -19.14 -11.10
N ASN A 230 8.95 -18.84 -12.23
CA ASN A 230 10.35 -18.41 -12.33
C ASN A 230 10.58 -16.90 -12.17
N GLU A 231 9.55 -16.08 -11.99
CA GLU A 231 9.74 -14.63 -11.73
C GLU A 231 9.87 -14.30 -10.23
N GLN A 232 9.99 -15.30 -9.37
CA GLN A 232 10.13 -15.13 -7.92
C GLN A 232 11.60 -15.17 -7.43
N SER A 233 12.59 -15.28 -8.32
CA SER A 233 13.98 -15.59 -7.92
C SER A 233 15.09 -14.91 -8.75
N ASP A 234 14.89 -13.70 -9.25
CA ASP A 234 16.01 -12.91 -9.82
C ASP A 234 16.08 -11.51 -9.21
#